data_677180c0f15f318ad27fdd4f833ea108
#
_entry.id   677180c0f15f318ad27fdd4f833ea108
#
_cell.length_a   1.000
_cell.length_b   1.000
_cell.length_c   1.000
_cell.angle_alpha   90.00
_cell.angle_beta   90.00
_cell.angle_gamma   90.00
#
_symmetry.space_group_name_H-M   'P 1'
#
loop_
_entity.id
_entity.type
_entity.pdbx_description
1 polymer ?
#
loop_
_entity_poly.entity_id
_entity_poly.type
_entity_poly.pdbx_seq_one_letter_code
_entity_poly.pdbx_strand_id
1 'polypeptide(L)'
;MTTLRIETPKAFSPLLKPARYKGAYGGRGSGKSHFFASLMIEENIAEKLDNVCLREVQKSLEYSVKKLLEHKIQEMNAGSYFEVQDKRILTKRGGVIIFEGLQNHTADSIKSLQGFRRAWVEEAQSLSQRSLDILRPTMRDDSQMWFSWNPSLATDPIDVLLRGEHPPKGTIALEINYRDNPWLPLELTDEIEYDQKRDPDKFAWIWLGQYQKNSEARVFKNWTIEEFDTDNNASFRLGADWGYANDPSVLVRCYVDGKKLYVDYEAYMIGCEIDMLPDLFDRVPDARKWFITADSARPETISYMRNHGYPRINSAIKGAKSVEEGIEFLKSFDIIVHPRCVHLIDELSLYSFKTDKMTNVIVPVLEDKHNHVIDSLRYACEAARKVKKQAEYSTDTSPPAWHF
;
A
#
# COMPACT_ATOMS: atom_id res chain seq x y z
N MET A 1 -2.28 -39.24 -31.78
CA MET A 1 -2.00 -38.32 -30.63
C MET A 1 -2.84 -37.07 -30.89
N THR A 2 -3.73 -36.74 -30.00
CA THR A 2 -4.51 -35.50 -30.10
C THR A 2 -3.62 -34.36 -29.60
N THR A 3 -3.29 -33.40 -30.47
CA THR A 3 -2.49 -32.24 -30.08
C THR A 3 -3.43 -31.21 -29.46
N LEU A 4 -3.18 -30.85 -28.20
CA LEU A 4 -3.85 -29.75 -27.54
C LEU A 4 -3.16 -28.45 -27.98
N ARG A 5 -3.89 -27.53 -28.59
CA ARG A 5 -3.39 -26.20 -28.97
C ARG A 5 -3.99 -25.17 -28.05
N ILE A 6 -3.12 -24.48 -27.28
CA ILE A 6 -3.52 -23.43 -26.34
C ILE A 6 -3.04 -22.10 -26.90
N GLU A 7 -3.98 -21.21 -27.18
CA GLU A 7 -3.65 -19.85 -27.61
C GLU A 7 -3.26 -19.03 -26.37
N THR A 8 -2.06 -18.48 -26.41
CA THR A 8 -1.50 -17.70 -25.28
C THR A 8 -1.09 -16.31 -25.79
N PRO A 9 -1.55 -15.21 -25.17
CA PRO A 9 -1.11 -13.88 -25.55
C PRO A 9 0.40 -13.76 -25.43
N LYS A 10 1.04 -13.12 -26.40
CA LYS A 10 2.50 -13.01 -26.51
C LYS A 10 3.14 -12.44 -25.24
N ALA A 11 2.46 -11.54 -24.54
CA ALA A 11 2.93 -10.91 -23.30
C ALA A 11 3.25 -11.95 -22.21
N PHE A 12 2.55 -13.08 -22.15
CA PHE A 12 2.80 -14.13 -21.16
C PHE A 12 3.94 -15.09 -21.51
N SER A 13 4.51 -15.02 -22.71
CA SER A 13 5.53 -15.99 -23.17
C SER A 13 6.70 -16.20 -22.19
N PRO A 14 7.24 -15.17 -21.48
CA PRO A 14 8.32 -15.40 -20.51
C PRO A 14 7.89 -16.28 -19.33
N LEU A 15 6.60 -16.29 -18.94
CA LEU A 15 6.09 -17.10 -17.82
C LEU A 15 5.98 -18.60 -18.19
N LEU A 16 6.08 -18.97 -19.45
CA LEU A 16 6.15 -20.38 -19.88
C LEU A 16 7.51 -21.02 -19.54
N LYS A 17 8.55 -20.20 -19.32
CA LYS A 17 9.86 -20.69 -18.91
C LYS A 17 9.84 -21.20 -17.47
N PRO A 18 10.64 -22.22 -17.13
CA PRO A 18 10.79 -22.67 -15.75
C PRO A 18 11.31 -21.53 -14.86
N ALA A 19 10.62 -21.27 -13.75
CA ALA A 19 11.03 -20.28 -12.76
C ALA A 19 10.43 -20.63 -11.39
N ARG A 20 11.20 -20.39 -10.33
CA ARG A 20 10.75 -20.65 -8.95
C ARG A 20 9.56 -19.74 -8.57
N TYR A 21 9.61 -18.49 -8.99
CA TYR A 21 8.58 -17.49 -8.74
C TYR A 21 8.10 -16.93 -10.08
N LYS A 22 6.82 -17.09 -10.37
CA LYS A 22 6.18 -16.51 -11.55
C LYS A 22 5.11 -15.52 -11.10
N GLY A 23 5.20 -14.27 -11.54
CA GLY A 23 4.27 -13.22 -11.23
C GLY A 23 3.65 -12.59 -12.48
N ALA A 24 2.33 -12.46 -12.50
CA ALA A 24 1.63 -11.63 -13.46
C ALA A 24 0.85 -10.56 -12.70
N TYR A 25 1.24 -9.30 -12.85
CA TYR A 25 0.59 -8.17 -12.22
C TYR A 25 0.10 -7.15 -13.26
N GLY A 26 -0.85 -6.33 -12.87
CA GLY A 26 -1.40 -5.29 -13.76
C GLY A 26 -2.90 -5.13 -13.60
N GLY A 27 -3.53 -4.38 -14.51
CA GLY A 27 -4.93 -4.02 -14.42
C GLY A 27 -5.91 -5.17 -14.63
N ARG A 28 -7.19 -4.89 -14.41
CA ARG A 28 -8.29 -5.79 -14.72
C ARG A 28 -8.42 -6.02 -16.24
N GLY A 29 -9.08 -7.10 -16.63
CA GLY A 29 -9.29 -7.44 -18.04
C GLY A 29 -8.04 -7.97 -18.76
N SER A 30 -6.89 -8.11 -18.09
CA SER A 30 -5.62 -8.52 -18.70
C SER A 30 -5.46 -10.03 -18.95
N GLY A 31 -6.36 -10.87 -18.43
CA GLY A 31 -6.30 -12.32 -18.65
C GLY A 31 -5.35 -13.10 -17.73
N LYS A 32 -4.75 -12.49 -16.70
CA LYS A 32 -3.78 -13.11 -15.79
C LYS A 32 -4.25 -14.44 -15.19
N SER A 33 -5.44 -14.44 -14.58
CA SER A 33 -6.01 -15.63 -13.96
C SER A 33 -6.34 -16.72 -15.01
N HIS A 34 -6.81 -16.33 -16.19
CA HIS A 34 -7.05 -17.24 -17.32
C HIS A 34 -5.77 -17.91 -17.80
N PHE A 35 -4.67 -17.15 -17.87
CA PHE A 35 -3.36 -17.69 -18.26
C PHE A 35 -2.89 -18.76 -17.27
N PHE A 36 -2.87 -18.47 -15.96
CA PHE A 36 -2.42 -19.46 -14.97
C PHE A 36 -3.33 -20.66 -14.87
N ALA A 37 -4.65 -20.49 -15.06
CA ALA A 37 -5.59 -21.60 -15.12
C ALA A 37 -5.30 -22.51 -16.33
N SER A 38 -5.07 -21.94 -17.51
CA SER A 38 -4.71 -22.70 -18.70
C SER A 38 -3.37 -23.44 -18.54
N LEU A 39 -2.36 -22.76 -18.00
CA LEU A 39 -1.04 -23.34 -17.72
C LEU A 39 -1.13 -24.50 -16.73
N MET A 40 -1.95 -24.37 -15.67
CA MET A 40 -2.17 -25.44 -14.70
C MET A 40 -2.81 -26.67 -15.32
N ILE A 41 -3.79 -26.51 -16.22
CA ILE A 41 -4.41 -27.61 -16.94
C ILE A 41 -3.42 -28.27 -17.87
N GLU A 42 -2.67 -27.50 -18.64
CA GLU A 42 -1.65 -28.00 -19.58
C GLU A 42 -0.60 -28.85 -18.85
N GLU A 43 0.00 -28.35 -17.78
CA GLU A 43 1.02 -29.07 -17.02
C GLU A 43 0.47 -30.37 -16.41
N ASN A 44 -0.78 -30.38 -15.92
CA ASN A 44 -1.43 -31.59 -15.36
C ASN A 44 -1.81 -32.62 -16.44
N ILE A 45 -2.01 -32.23 -17.68
CA ILE A 45 -2.17 -33.17 -18.80
C ILE A 45 -0.81 -33.79 -19.17
N ALA A 46 0.26 -33.00 -19.12
CA ALA A 46 1.59 -33.44 -19.50
C ALA A 46 2.22 -34.39 -18.48
N GLU A 47 2.08 -34.10 -17.18
CA GLU A 47 2.73 -34.84 -16.09
C GLU A 47 1.86 -34.98 -14.83
N LYS A 48 2.28 -35.88 -13.91
CA LYS A 48 1.64 -36.03 -12.60
C LYS A 48 2.09 -34.89 -11.70
N LEU A 49 1.17 -34.00 -11.30
CA LEU A 49 1.42 -32.90 -10.40
C LEU A 49 0.36 -32.81 -9.32
N ASP A 50 0.82 -32.58 -8.10
CA ASP A 50 -0.05 -32.14 -6.99
C ASP A 50 0.08 -30.62 -6.88
N ASN A 51 -1.03 -29.93 -7.03
CA ASN A 51 -1.06 -28.47 -7.15
C ASN A 51 -2.09 -27.89 -6.16
N VAL A 52 -1.82 -26.68 -5.69
CA VAL A 52 -2.72 -25.94 -4.81
C VAL A 52 -3.02 -24.56 -5.37
N CYS A 53 -4.29 -24.20 -5.39
CA CYS A 53 -4.75 -22.85 -5.63
C CYS A 53 -5.01 -22.17 -4.28
N LEU A 54 -4.46 -20.98 -4.09
CA LEU A 54 -4.42 -20.27 -2.81
C LEU A 54 -4.99 -18.86 -2.93
N ARG A 55 -5.62 -18.39 -1.87
CA ARG A 55 -5.92 -16.98 -1.56
C ARG A 55 -5.70 -16.72 -0.08
N GLU A 56 -5.60 -15.46 0.32
CA GLU A 56 -5.58 -15.12 1.75
C GLU A 56 -6.89 -15.58 2.42
N VAL A 57 -8.05 -15.33 1.82
CA VAL A 57 -9.38 -15.71 2.34
C VAL A 57 -10.00 -16.82 1.51
N GLN A 58 -10.32 -17.97 2.13
CA GLN A 58 -10.81 -19.16 1.46
C GLN A 58 -12.18 -19.02 0.79
N LYS A 59 -13.14 -18.32 1.41
CA LYS A 59 -14.55 -18.29 0.96
C LYS A 59 -14.77 -17.90 -0.50
N SER A 60 -13.86 -17.12 -1.09
CA SER A 60 -13.97 -16.69 -2.50
C SER A 60 -13.28 -17.60 -3.50
N LEU A 61 -12.44 -18.55 -3.05
CA LEU A 61 -11.64 -19.41 -3.91
C LEU A 61 -12.48 -20.46 -4.69
N GLU A 62 -13.41 -21.13 -4.00
CA GLU A 62 -14.26 -22.14 -4.60
C GLU A 62 -15.14 -21.57 -5.72
N TYR A 63 -15.63 -20.34 -5.52
CA TYR A 63 -16.52 -19.69 -6.48
C TYR A 63 -15.80 -19.00 -7.65
N SER A 64 -14.50 -18.71 -7.53
CA SER A 64 -13.76 -18.02 -8.58
C SER A 64 -12.76 -18.92 -9.30
N VAL A 65 -11.72 -19.39 -8.60
CA VAL A 65 -10.62 -20.15 -9.20
C VAL A 65 -11.06 -21.54 -9.65
N LYS A 66 -11.83 -22.24 -8.80
CA LYS A 66 -12.34 -23.57 -9.15
C LYS A 66 -13.25 -23.51 -10.38
N LYS A 67 -14.23 -22.60 -10.40
CA LYS A 67 -15.10 -22.41 -11.58
C LYS A 67 -14.32 -22.02 -12.83
N LEU A 68 -13.27 -21.19 -12.68
CA LEU A 68 -12.41 -20.84 -13.81
C LEU A 68 -11.69 -22.07 -14.38
N LEU A 69 -11.15 -22.92 -13.51
CA LEU A 69 -10.52 -24.18 -13.96
C LEU A 69 -11.53 -25.13 -14.61
N GLU A 70 -12.73 -25.29 -14.04
CA GLU A 70 -13.81 -26.07 -14.63
C GLU A 70 -14.18 -25.57 -16.05
N HIS A 71 -14.36 -24.25 -16.17
CA HIS A 71 -14.64 -23.63 -17.46
C HIS A 71 -13.50 -23.87 -18.47
N LYS A 72 -12.24 -23.72 -18.04
CA LYS A 72 -11.08 -23.97 -18.90
C LYS A 72 -10.94 -25.44 -19.31
N ILE A 73 -11.24 -26.39 -18.40
CA ILE A 73 -11.27 -27.83 -18.74
C ILE A 73 -12.28 -28.09 -19.88
N GLN A 74 -13.45 -27.46 -19.81
CA GLN A 74 -14.49 -27.58 -20.84
C GLN A 74 -14.06 -26.91 -22.17
N GLU A 75 -13.61 -25.65 -22.10
CA GLU A 75 -13.16 -24.86 -23.25
C GLU A 75 -12.04 -25.56 -24.04
N MET A 76 -11.10 -26.18 -23.32
CA MET A 76 -9.98 -26.92 -23.91
C MET A 76 -10.33 -28.35 -24.31
N ASN A 77 -11.59 -28.78 -24.17
CA ASN A 77 -12.04 -30.16 -24.37
C ASN A 77 -11.19 -31.19 -23.61
N ALA A 78 -10.70 -30.80 -22.42
CA ALA A 78 -9.82 -31.61 -21.59
C ALA A 78 -10.55 -32.50 -20.55
N GLY A 79 -11.88 -32.59 -20.59
CA GLY A 79 -12.67 -33.32 -19.60
C GLY A 79 -12.30 -34.79 -19.42
N SER A 80 -11.74 -35.46 -20.48
CA SER A 80 -11.25 -36.84 -20.35
C SER A 80 -10.00 -36.97 -19.44
N TYR A 81 -9.30 -35.89 -19.13
CA TYR A 81 -8.09 -35.89 -18.31
C TYR A 81 -8.35 -35.51 -16.84
N PHE A 82 -9.55 -35.03 -16.51
CA PHE A 82 -9.89 -34.52 -15.19
C PHE A 82 -11.19 -35.11 -14.66
N GLU A 83 -11.24 -35.28 -13.35
CA GLU A 83 -12.46 -35.60 -12.59
C GLU A 83 -12.70 -34.48 -11.58
N VAL A 84 -13.72 -33.67 -11.85
CA VAL A 84 -14.07 -32.53 -10.99
C VAL A 84 -14.93 -33.02 -9.83
N GLN A 85 -14.41 -32.87 -8.61
CA GLN A 85 -15.10 -33.17 -7.35
C GLN A 85 -15.43 -31.86 -6.61
N ASP A 86 -16.23 -31.93 -5.56
CA ASP A 86 -16.69 -30.74 -4.81
C ASP A 86 -15.52 -29.88 -4.29
N LYS A 87 -14.52 -30.49 -3.67
CA LYS A 87 -13.39 -29.76 -3.01
C LYS A 87 -12.05 -29.87 -3.73
N ARG A 88 -11.98 -30.63 -4.81
CA ARG A 88 -10.72 -30.88 -5.55
C ARG A 88 -10.97 -31.31 -6.99
N ILE A 89 -9.95 -31.26 -7.79
CA ILE A 89 -9.94 -31.78 -9.15
C ILE A 89 -8.87 -32.88 -9.21
N LEU A 90 -9.28 -34.11 -9.55
CA LEU A 90 -8.35 -35.22 -9.74
C LEU A 90 -7.91 -35.26 -11.19
N THR A 91 -6.64 -35.64 -11.43
CA THR A 91 -6.10 -35.79 -12.78
C THR A 91 -5.93 -37.26 -13.12
N LYS A 92 -6.19 -37.66 -14.38
CA LYS A 92 -5.99 -39.02 -14.85
C LYS A 92 -4.54 -39.50 -14.73
N ARG A 93 -3.59 -38.60 -14.60
CA ARG A 93 -2.19 -38.91 -14.33
C ARG A 93 -1.93 -39.26 -12.84
N GLY A 94 -2.95 -39.17 -11.96
CA GLY A 94 -2.85 -39.47 -10.54
C GLY A 94 -2.36 -38.30 -9.69
N GLY A 95 -2.46 -37.08 -10.18
CA GLY A 95 -2.25 -35.84 -9.41
C GLY A 95 -3.56 -35.23 -8.94
N VAL A 96 -3.48 -34.15 -8.17
CA VAL A 96 -4.62 -33.44 -7.59
C VAL A 96 -4.44 -31.92 -7.64
N ILE A 97 -5.54 -31.21 -7.81
CA ILE A 97 -5.61 -29.75 -7.61
C ILE A 97 -6.54 -29.49 -6.44
N ILE A 98 -6.05 -28.85 -5.39
CA ILE A 98 -6.81 -28.46 -4.19
C ILE A 98 -6.94 -26.95 -4.07
N PHE A 99 -7.86 -26.49 -3.19
CA PHE A 99 -8.19 -25.07 -3.02
C PHE A 99 -8.16 -24.71 -1.54
N GLU A 100 -7.24 -23.83 -1.12
CA GLU A 100 -7.01 -23.54 0.30
C GLU A 100 -6.85 -22.03 0.57
N GLY A 101 -7.42 -21.57 1.72
CA GLY A 101 -7.19 -20.21 2.20
C GLY A 101 -6.00 -20.15 3.15
N LEU A 102 -5.28 -19.03 3.18
CA LEU A 102 -4.08 -18.90 4.02
C LEU A 102 -4.39 -18.27 5.39
N GLN A 103 -5.42 -17.43 5.49
CA GLN A 103 -5.71 -16.64 6.70
C GLN A 103 -6.05 -17.47 7.95
N ASN A 104 -6.76 -18.59 7.77
CA ASN A 104 -7.26 -19.42 8.86
C ASN A 104 -6.39 -20.65 9.14
N HIS A 105 -5.31 -20.82 8.40
CA HIS A 105 -4.44 -21.95 8.58
C HIS A 105 -3.39 -21.68 9.67
N THR A 106 -3.29 -22.63 10.61
CA THR A 106 -2.13 -22.73 11.49
C THR A 106 -0.90 -23.05 10.63
N ALA A 107 0.30 -22.70 11.12
CA ALA A 107 1.54 -23.07 10.45
C ALA A 107 1.59 -24.55 10.04
N ASP A 108 0.89 -25.42 10.78
CA ASP A 108 0.86 -26.87 10.53
C ASP A 108 -0.01 -27.26 9.33
N SER A 109 -1.11 -26.56 9.05
CA SER A 109 -1.92 -26.82 7.86
C SER A 109 -1.26 -26.35 6.57
N ILE A 110 -0.50 -25.26 6.61
CA ILE A 110 0.31 -24.85 5.44
C ILE A 110 1.48 -25.82 5.21
N LYS A 111 2.08 -26.37 6.28
CA LYS A 111 3.13 -27.40 6.16
C LYS A 111 2.63 -28.69 5.47
N SER A 112 1.33 -28.98 5.51
CA SER A 112 0.75 -30.13 4.77
C SER A 112 0.85 -29.99 3.25
N LEU A 113 1.15 -28.78 2.74
CA LEU A 113 1.43 -28.53 1.32
C LEU A 113 2.85 -28.93 0.90
N GLN A 114 3.64 -29.48 1.82
CA GLN A 114 4.96 -30.03 1.47
C GLN A 114 4.77 -31.18 0.46
N GLY A 115 5.51 -31.10 -0.66
CA GLY A 115 5.39 -32.07 -1.77
C GLY A 115 4.52 -31.58 -2.93
N PHE A 116 3.76 -30.51 -2.75
CA PHE A 116 3.04 -29.90 -3.86
C PHE A 116 4.02 -29.23 -4.83
N ARG A 117 3.75 -29.39 -6.13
CA ARG A 117 4.67 -28.93 -7.20
C ARG A 117 4.34 -27.51 -7.67
N ARG A 118 3.09 -27.11 -7.62
CA ARG A 118 2.63 -25.76 -7.96
C ARG A 118 1.76 -25.19 -6.86
N ALA A 119 2.05 -23.96 -6.48
CA ALA A 119 1.18 -23.14 -5.64
C ALA A 119 0.80 -21.89 -6.42
N TRP A 120 -0.45 -21.81 -6.87
CA TRP A 120 -0.95 -20.59 -7.50
C TRP A 120 -1.72 -19.74 -6.51
N VAL A 121 -1.18 -18.58 -6.19
CA VAL A 121 -1.82 -17.59 -5.32
C VAL A 121 -2.53 -16.56 -6.18
N GLU A 122 -3.85 -16.55 -6.13
CA GLU A 122 -4.70 -15.61 -6.85
C GLU A 122 -5.12 -14.46 -5.93
N GLU A 123 -5.25 -13.24 -6.46
CA GLU A 123 -5.41 -11.99 -5.70
C GLU A 123 -4.30 -11.78 -4.66
N ALA A 124 -3.05 -11.98 -5.08
CA ALA A 124 -1.90 -11.98 -4.18
C ALA A 124 -1.62 -10.62 -3.52
N GLN A 125 -2.22 -9.50 -3.97
CA GLN A 125 -2.16 -8.21 -3.28
C GLN A 125 -2.76 -8.26 -1.87
N SER A 126 -3.62 -9.23 -1.60
CA SER A 126 -4.24 -9.41 -0.27
C SER A 126 -3.39 -10.23 0.71
N LEU A 127 -2.28 -10.84 0.24
CA LEU A 127 -1.43 -11.67 1.09
C LEU A 127 -0.83 -10.90 2.25
N SER A 128 -0.92 -11.49 3.44
CA SER A 128 -0.16 -11.00 4.59
C SER A 128 1.31 -11.43 4.51
N GLN A 129 2.20 -10.66 5.13
CA GLN A 129 3.61 -11.04 5.26
C GLN A 129 3.76 -12.41 5.92
N ARG A 130 2.96 -12.68 6.94
CA ARG A 130 2.96 -13.97 7.64
C ARG A 130 2.64 -15.14 6.70
N SER A 131 1.63 -14.99 5.84
CA SER A 131 1.26 -16.05 4.87
C SER A 131 2.40 -16.33 3.90
N LEU A 132 3.08 -15.31 3.40
CA LEU A 132 4.27 -15.47 2.55
C LEU A 132 5.43 -16.13 3.27
N ASP A 133 5.72 -15.74 4.51
CA ASP A 133 6.83 -16.26 5.30
C ASP A 133 6.66 -17.75 5.64
N ILE A 134 5.42 -18.25 5.72
CA ILE A 134 5.13 -19.67 5.93
C ILE A 134 5.09 -20.42 4.60
N LEU A 135 4.45 -19.88 3.57
CA LEU A 135 4.28 -20.56 2.27
C LEU A 135 5.61 -20.81 1.57
N ARG A 136 6.49 -19.79 1.51
CA ARG A 136 7.76 -19.85 0.77
C ARG A 136 8.69 -21.02 1.18
N PRO A 137 8.95 -21.26 2.48
CA PRO A 137 9.77 -22.38 2.91
C PRO A 137 9.04 -23.72 2.87
N THR A 138 7.71 -23.75 2.80
CA THR A 138 6.93 -24.98 2.69
C THR A 138 7.00 -25.57 1.29
N MET A 139 6.98 -24.71 0.26
CA MET A 139 7.15 -25.13 -1.12
C MET A 139 8.63 -25.48 -1.38
N ARG A 140 8.92 -26.76 -1.61
CA ARG A 140 10.28 -27.32 -1.77
C ARG A 140 10.41 -28.11 -3.08
N ASP A 141 11.52 -28.74 -3.32
CA ASP A 141 11.73 -29.81 -4.33
C ASP A 141 11.23 -29.46 -5.72
N ASP A 142 11.84 -28.51 -6.40
CA ASP A 142 11.49 -28.05 -7.76
C ASP A 142 10.07 -27.48 -7.89
N SER A 143 9.43 -27.12 -6.77
CA SER A 143 8.13 -26.49 -6.82
C SER A 143 8.20 -25.05 -7.33
N GLN A 144 7.13 -24.61 -7.93
CA GLN A 144 6.96 -23.24 -8.44
C GLN A 144 5.83 -22.55 -7.68
N MET A 145 6.01 -21.26 -7.41
CA MET A 145 4.97 -20.40 -6.85
C MET A 145 4.54 -19.39 -7.91
N TRP A 146 3.26 -19.39 -8.24
CA TRP A 146 2.65 -18.51 -9.22
C TRP A 146 1.78 -17.49 -8.52
N PHE A 147 1.84 -16.24 -8.97
CA PHE A 147 1.11 -15.14 -8.35
C PHE A 147 0.41 -14.32 -9.43
N SER A 148 -0.89 -14.13 -9.26
CA SER A 148 -1.68 -13.20 -10.08
C SER A 148 -2.30 -12.13 -9.20
N TRP A 149 -2.07 -10.85 -9.52
CA TRP A 149 -2.62 -9.76 -8.73
C TRP A 149 -2.80 -8.46 -9.52
N ASN A 150 -3.70 -7.63 -9.00
CA ASN A 150 -3.79 -6.23 -9.36
C ASN A 150 -3.08 -5.44 -8.25
N PRO A 151 -2.00 -4.70 -8.54
CA PRO A 151 -1.29 -3.95 -7.51
C PRO A 151 -2.22 -3.01 -6.75
N SER A 152 -2.08 -2.96 -5.43
CA SER A 152 -2.81 -2.04 -4.58
C SER A 152 -1.86 -1.00 -3.99
N LEU A 153 -0.93 -1.43 -3.15
CA LEU A 153 0.08 -0.55 -2.56
C LEU A 153 1.49 -1.07 -2.89
N ALA A 154 2.45 -0.16 -3.05
CA ALA A 154 3.85 -0.53 -3.23
C ALA A 154 4.43 -1.28 -2.01
N THR A 155 3.80 -1.13 -0.84
CA THR A 155 4.14 -1.79 0.42
C THR A 155 3.48 -3.15 0.59
N ASP A 156 2.64 -3.59 -0.35
CA ASP A 156 2.02 -4.92 -0.27
C ASP A 156 3.12 -5.99 -0.29
N PRO A 157 3.05 -7.01 0.58
CA PRO A 157 4.12 -7.99 0.73
C PRO A 157 4.51 -8.68 -0.57
N ILE A 158 3.57 -8.90 -1.49
CA ILE A 158 3.85 -9.51 -2.79
C ILE A 158 4.61 -8.55 -3.72
N ASP A 159 4.27 -7.25 -3.70
CA ASP A 159 4.96 -6.24 -4.48
C ASP A 159 6.40 -6.06 -3.98
N VAL A 160 6.59 -5.96 -2.67
CA VAL A 160 7.93 -5.92 -2.06
C VAL A 160 8.75 -7.16 -2.42
N LEU A 161 8.13 -8.36 -2.40
CA LEU A 161 8.82 -9.61 -2.70
C LEU A 161 9.25 -9.73 -4.17
N LEU A 162 8.35 -9.44 -5.13
CA LEU A 162 8.59 -9.75 -6.54
C LEU A 162 8.97 -8.55 -7.40
N ARG A 163 8.66 -7.33 -6.95
CA ARG A 163 8.92 -6.07 -7.67
C ARG A 163 9.87 -5.13 -6.92
N GLY A 164 10.25 -5.46 -5.69
CA GLY A 164 11.23 -4.69 -4.91
C GLY A 164 12.63 -4.73 -5.53
N GLU A 165 13.57 -4.00 -4.94
CA GLU A 165 14.95 -3.88 -5.44
C GLU A 165 15.71 -5.21 -5.47
N HIS A 166 15.36 -6.16 -4.59
CA HIS A 166 16.04 -7.44 -4.45
C HIS A 166 15.08 -8.63 -4.51
N PRO A 167 14.46 -8.90 -5.68
CA PRO A 167 13.58 -10.05 -5.82
C PRO A 167 14.35 -11.37 -5.65
N PRO A 168 13.69 -12.44 -5.17
CA PRO A 168 14.32 -13.74 -5.03
C PRO A 168 14.90 -14.24 -6.36
N LYS A 169 16.01 -14.98 -6.29
CA LYS A 169 16.63 -15.56 -7.48
C LYS A 169 15.65 -16.48 -8.22
N GLY A 170 15.59 -16.35 -9.53
CA GLY A 170 14.69 -17.11 -10.38
C GLY A 170 13.26 -16.59 -10.40
N THR A 171 13.06 -15.28 -10.14
CA THR A 171 11.79 -14.58 -10.29
C THR A 171 11.59 -14.14 -11.75
N ILE A 172 10.38 -14.39 -12.27
CA ILE A 172 9.87 -13.77 -13.49
C ILE A 172 8.57 -13.08 -13.11
N ALA A 173 8.59 -11.74 -13.06
CA ALA A 173 7.40 -10.92 -12.79
C ALA A 173 7.11 -10.03 -14.00
N LEU A 174 5.90 -10.08 -14.54
CA LEU A 174 5.50 -9.37 -15.75
C LEU A 174 4.32 -8.46 -15.46
N GLU A 175 4.41 -7.25 -15.99
CA GLU A 175 3.28 -6.35 -16.08
C GLU A 175 2.42 -6.72 -17.28
N ILE A 176 1.13 -6.99 -17.04
CA ILE A 176 0.17 -7.39 -18.06
C ILE A 176 -1.11 -6.57 -17.90
N ASN A 177 -1.48 -5.83 -18.91
CA ASN A 177 -2.65 -4.96 -18.90
C ASN A 177 -3.73 -5.41 -19.87
N TYR A 178 -4.88 -4.77 -19.85
CA TYR A 178 -6.01 -5.08 -20.73
C TYR A 178 -5.64 -5.01 -22.22
N ARG A 179 -4.68 -4.16 -22.60
CA ARG A 179 -4.18 -4.02 -23.99
C ARG A 179 -3.41 -5.23 -24.48
N ASP A 180 -2.90 -6.05 -23.56
CA ASP A 180 -2.18 -7.29 -23.86
C ASP A 180 -3.13 -8.47 -24.05
N ASN A 181 -4.43 -8.29 -23.78
CA ASN A 181 -5.46 -9.31 -23.90
C ASN A 181 -6.20 -9.19 -25.24
N PRO A 182 -5.95 -10.07 -26.22
CA PRO A 182 -6.64 -10.03 -27.50
C PRO A 182 -8.11 -10.45 -27.41
N TRP A 183 -8.54 -11.00 -26.28
CA TRP A 183 -9.94 -11.44 -26.03
C TRP A 183 -10.65 -10.57 -24.99
N LEU A 184 -10.29 -9.28 -24.93
CA LEU A 184 -10.97 -8.35 -24.04
C LEU A 184 -12.45 -8.23 -24.44
N PRO A 185 -13.41 -8.46 -23.53
CA PRO A 185 -14.83 -8.27 -23.81
C PRO A 185 -15.15 -6.81 -24.16
N LEU A 186 -16.08 -6.61 -25.12
CA LEU A 186 -16.48 -5.27 -25.57
C LEU A 186 -17.08 -4.43 -24.43
N GLU A 187 -17.81 -5.06 -23.54
CA GLU A 187 -18.42 -4.41 -22.36
C GLU A 187 -17.35 -3.77 -21.43
N LEU A 188 -16.17 -4.43 -21.33
CA LEU A 188 -15.06 -3.84 -20.56
C LEU A 188 -14.42 -2.65 -21.27
N THR A 189 -14.48 -2.59 -22.59
CA THR A 189 -13.95 -1.45 -23.35
C THR A 189 -14.71 -0.18 -23.03
N ASP A 190 -16.03 -0.25 -22.94
CA ASP A 190 -16.89 0.89 -22.59
C ASP A 190 -16.60 1.39 -21.16
N GLU A 191 -16.45 0.46 -20.20
CA GLU A 191 -16.08 0.78 -18.82
C GLU A 191 -14.69 1.43 -18.71
N ILE A 192 -13.73 0.94 -19.50
CA ILE A 192 -12.37 1.49 -19.57
C ILE A 192 -12.40 2.92 -20.09
N GLU A 193 -13.13 3.21 -21.16
CA GLU A 193 -13.25 4.55 -21.71
C GLU A 193 -13.98 5.50 -20.76
N TYR A 194 -14.99 5.01 -20.07
CA TYR A 194 -15.72 5.79 -19.08
C TYR A 194 -14.81 6.19 -17.92
N ASP A 195 -14.10 5.24 -17.30
CA ASP A 195 -13.18 5.52 -16.19
C ASP A 195 -12.02 6.43 -16.62
N GLN A 196 -11.49 6.24 -17.83
CA GLN A 196 -10.40 7.06 -18.38
C GLN A 196 -10.78 8.54 -18.50
N LYS A 197 -12.01 8.83 -18.90
CA LYS A 197 -12.50 10.21 -19.07
C LYS A 197 -12.87 10.87 -17.75
N ARG A 198 -13.38 10.10 -16.79
CA ARG A 198 -13.96 10.61 -15.56
C ARG A 198 -12.98 10.68 -14.39
N ASP A 199 -12.14 9.68 -14.23
CA ASP A 199 -11.21 9.54 -13.10
C ASP A 199 -9.91 8.88 -13.55
N PRO A 200 -8.95 9.67 -14.06
CA PRO A 200 -7.67 9.14 -14.53
C PRO A 200 -6.87 8.35 -13.47
N ASP A 201 -6.96 8.71 -12.18
CA ASP A 201 -6.27 7.98 -11.11
C ASP A 201 -6.91 6.61 -10.87
N LYS A 202 -8.25 6.55 -10.84
CA LYS A 202 -8.99 5.29 -10.78
C LYS A 202 -8.73 4.42 -12.00
N PHE A 203 -8.72 5.02 -13.20
CA PHE A 203 -8.37 4.32 -14.44
C PHE A 203 -6.96 3.72 -14.38
N ALA A 204 -5.97 4.50 -13.94
CA ALA A 204 -4.59 4.05 -13.82
C ALA A 204 -4.46 2.88 -12.85
N TRP A 205 -5.15 2.91 -11.71
CA TRP A 205 -5.16 1.83 -10.75
C TRP A 205 -5.89 0.57 -11.27
N ILE A 206 -7.15 0.70 -11.69
CA ILE A 206 -7.99 -0.46 -12.05
C ILE A 206 -7.53 -1.11 -13.35
N TRP A 207 -7.21 -0.31 -14.37
CA TRP A 207 -7.01 -0.80 -15.74
C TRP A 207 -5.55 -0.89 -16.17
N LEU A 208 -4.67 -0.03 -15.61
CA LEU A 208 -3.25 -0.05 -15.90
C LEU A 208 -2.41 -0.74 -14.82
N GLY A 209 -3.01 -1.16 -13.69
CA GLY A 209 -2.30 -1.85 -12.63
C GLY A 209 -1.26 -0.97 -11.92
N GLN A 210 -1.46 0.33 -11.94
CA GLN A 210 -0.69 1.24 -11.09
C GLN A 210 -1.12 1.10 -9.64
N TYR A 211 -0.29 1.54 -8.72
CA TYR A 211 -0.69 1.54 -7.32
C TYR A 211 -1.88 2.46 -7.09
N GLN A 212 -2.74 2.02 -6.20
CA GLN A 212 -3.91 2.79 -5.82
C GLN A 212 -3.47 4.10 -5.17
N LYS A 213 -3.75 5.17 -5.85
CA LYS A 213 -3.78 6.47 -5.20
C LYS A 213 -5.13 6.58 -4.53
N ASN A 214 -5.19 6.43 -3.21
CA ASN A 214 -6.44 6.45 -2.43
C ASN A 214 -7.06 7.86 -2.43
N SER A 215 -7.63 8.28 -3.55
CA SER A 215 -8.17 9.63 -3.71
C SER A 215 -9.38 9.90 -2.80
N GLU A 216 -10.22 8.90 -2.53
CA GLU A 216 -11.40 9.08 -1.65
C GLU A 216 -11.07 8.91 -0.17
N ALA A 217 -10.22 7.93 0.19
CA ALA A 217 -9.79 7.70 1.55
C ALA A 217 -8.67 8.64 2.01
N ARG A 218 -8.04 9.41 1.11
CA ARG A 218 -7.00 10.36 1.47
C ARG A 218 -7.49 11.40 2.44
N VAL A 219 -6.69 11.60 3.47
CA VAL A 219 -6.96 12.63 4.48
C VAL A 219 -6.72 14.02 3.90
N PHE A 220 -5.65 14.21 3.12
CA PHE A 220 -5.30 15.50 2.52
C PHE A 220 -5.54 15.52 1.02
N LYS A 221 -6.29 16.52 0.56
CA LYS A 221 -6.56 16.80 -0.87
C LYS A 221 -6.17 18.23 -1.27
N ASN A 222 -5.74 19.02 -0.31
CA ASN A 222 -5.49 20.45 -0.34
C ASN A 222 -3.99 20.75 -0.36
N TRP A 223 -3.22 20.04 -1.19
CA TRP A 223 -1.78 20.24 -1.27
C TRP A 223 -1.26 20.15 -2.70
N THR A 224 -0.15 20.85 -2.97
CA THR A 224 0.56 20.86 -4.25
C THR A 224 2.06 20.81 -4.03
N ILE A 225 2.79 20.33 -5.05
CA ILE A 225 4.24 20.36 -5.09
C ILE A 225 4.63 21.55 -5.93
N GLU A 226 5.36 22.51 -5.35
CA GLU A 226 5.83 23.69 -6.07
C GLU A 226 7.30 23.97 -5.67
N GLU A 227 8.11 24.35 -6.65
CA GLU A 227 9.44 24.91 -6.38
C GLU A 227 9.27 26.39 -6.05
N PHE A 228 9.75 26.80 -4.90
CA PHE A 228 9.67 28.18 -4.44
C PHE A 228 10.90 28.59 -3.65
N ASP A 229 11.23 29.88 -3.73
CA ASP A 229 12.25 30.47 -2.86
C ASP A 229 11.68 30.72 -1.47
N THR A 230 12.40 30.27 -0.46
CA THR A 230 12.02 30.47 0.93
C THR A 230 12.05 31.96 1.27
N ASP A 231 10.95 32.51 1.76
CA ASP A 231 10.91 33.89 2.24
C ASP A 231 11.78 34.02 3.50
N ASN A 232 12.89 34.73 3.40
CA ASN A 232 13.82 34.96 4.52
C ASN A 232 13.23 35.78 5.67
N ASN A 233 12.10 36.47 5.46
CA ASN A 233 11.38 37.24 6.47
C ASN A 233 10.25 36.40 7.10
N ALA A 234 10.03 35.18 6.68
CA ALA A 234 8.97 34.32 7.22
C ALA A 234 9.22 33.96 8.69
N SER A 235 8.13 33.87 9.43
CA SER A 235 8.16 33.33 10.78
C SER A 235 8.06 31.82 10.75
N PHE A 236 9.21 31.16 10.83
CA PHE A 236 9.26 29.69 10.74
C PHE A 236 8.75 29.01 12.01
N ARG A 237 8.15 27.86 11.81
CA ARG A 237 7.67 26.93 12.81
C ARG A 237 8.28 25.59 12.52
N LEU A 238 8.77 24.91 13.54
CA LEU A 238 9.35 23.59 13.39
C LEU A 238 8.61 22.60 14.29
N GLY A 239 8.41 21.40 13.76
CA GLY A 239 7.82 20.29 14.51
C GLY A 239 8.70 19.07 14.43
N ALA A 240 8.74 18.29 15.50
CA ALA A 240 9.54 17.08 15.58
C ALA A 240 8.73 15.87 16.07
N ASP A 241 8.95 14.73 15.43
CA ASP A 241 8.45 13.42 15.85
C ASP A 241 9.63 12.48 16.13
N TRP A 242 9.50 11.61 17.13
CA TRP A 242 10.58 10.76 17.60
C TRP A 242 10.37 9.31 17.16
N GLY A 243 11.24 8.82 16.28
CA GLY A 243 11.27 7.42 15.91
C GLY A 243 11.96 6.51 16.92
N TYR A 244 11.68 5.21 16.80
CA TYR A 244 12.39 4.16 17.53
C TYR A 244 12.53 2.94 16.62
N ALA A 245 13.73 2.36 16.57
CA ALA A 245 14.05 1.17 15.78
C ALA A 245 13.69 1.32 14.28
N ASN A 246 12.46 1.04 13.90
CA ASN A 246 11.99 1.08 12.51
C ASN A 246 11.25 2.36 12.15
N ASP A 247 10.89 3.19 13.14
CA ASP A 247 10.20 4.45 12.89
C ASP A 247 11.20 5.59 12.72
N PRO A 248 10.93 6.56 11.84
CA PRO A 248 11.85 7.65 11.60
C PRO A 248 11.78 8.73 12.68
N SER A 249 12.93 9.29 13.05
CA SER A 249 12.97 10.61 13.69
C SER A 249 12.90 11.70 12.63
N VAL A 250 12.03 12.69 12.85
CA VAL A 250 11.66 13.68 11.85
C VAL A 250 11.71 15.10 12.43
N LEU A 251 12.20 16.04 11.62
CA LEU A 251 12.03 17.48 11.84
C LEU A 251 11.48 18.12 10.57
N VAL A 252 10.39 18.89 10.68
CA VAL A 252 9.79 19.64 9.57
C VAL A 252 9.87 21.14 9.86
N ARG A 253 10.20 21.93 8.82
CA ARG A 253 10.11 23.38 8.87
C ARG A 253 9.00 23.89 7.96
N CYS A 254 8.17 24.78 8.47
CA CYS A 254 7.08 25.40 7.71
C CYS A 254 6.87 26.86 8.12
N TYR A 255 6.12 27.59 7.28
CA TYR A 255 5.61 28.92 7.58
C TYR A 255 4.24 29.14 6.95
N VAL A 256 3.49 30.08 7.48
CA VAL A 256 2.13 30.40 7.01
C VAL A 256 2.13 31.78 6.37
N ASP A 257 1.58 31.88 5.19
CA ASP A 257 1.27 33.14 4.50
C ASP A 257 -0.20 33.12 4.05
N GLY A 258 -1.03 33.90 4.73
CA GLY A 258 -2.48 33.93 4.52
C GLY A 258 -3.13 32.55 4.71
N LYS A 259 -3.68 31.98 3.65
CA LYS A 259 -4.26 30.63 3.63
C LYS A 259 -3.29 29.54 3.19
N LYS A 260 -2.08 29.88 2.84
CA LYS A 260 -1.07 28.93 2.37
C LYS A 260 -0.15 28.52 3.50
N LEU A 261 0.10 27.22 3.61
CA LEU A 261 1.10 26.62 4.50
C LEU A 261 2.25 26.10 3.63
N TYR A 262 3.38 26.77 3.71
CA TYR A 262 4.58 26.38 2.97
C TYR A 262 5.44 25.47 3.81
N VAL A 263 5.83 24.32 3.25
CA VAL A 263 6.77 23.36 3.87
C VAL A 263 8.02 23.31 2.98
N ASP A 264 9.12 23.83 3.50
CA ASP A 264 10.32 24.05 2.70
C ASP A 264 11.48 23.10 3.04
N TYR A 265 11.54 22.57 4.25
CA TYR A 265 12.56 21.61 4.65
C TYR A 265 12.00 20.52 5.55
N GLU A 266 12.56 19.33 5.37
CA GLU A 266 12.41 18.19 6.28
C GLU A 266 13.78 17.54 6.54
N ALA A 267 13.94 16.96 7.73
CA ALA A 267 15.00 16.01 8.04
C ALA A 267 14.35 14.71 8.51
N TYR A 268 14.82 13.58 8.00
CA TYR A 268 14.20 12.27 8.20
C TYR A 268 15.31 11.22 8.35
N MET A 269 15.22 10.35 9.37
CA MET A 269 16.18 9.26 9.58
C MET A 269 15.53 8.13 10.36
N ILE A 270 15.55 6.93 9.79
CA ILE A 270 15.19 5.68 10.47
C ILE A 270 16.38 5.20 11.33
N GLY A 271 16.11 4.65 12.52
CA GLY A 271 17.16 4.15 13.41
C GLY A 271 18.09 5.26 13.94
N CYS A 272 17.56 6.49 14.08
CA CYS A 272 18.33 7.61 14.57
C CYS A 272 18.53 7.48 16.09
N GLU A 273 19.78 7.26 16.52
CA GLU A 273 20.17 7.26 17.92
C GLU A 273 20.13 8.71 18.49
N ILE A 274 19.98 8.82 19.81
CA ILE A 274 19.77 10.11 20.46
C ILE A 274 20.92 11.10 20.22
N ASP A 275 22.15 10.62 20.16
CA ASP A 275 23.35 11.41 19.92
C ASP A 275 23.46 11.92 18.47
N MET A 276 22.75 11.29 17.53
CA MET A 276 22.68 11.69 16.12
C MET A 276 21.60 12.74 15.85
N LEU A 277 20.66 12.95 16.77
CA LEU A 277 19.55 13.88 16.58
C LEU A 277 20.00 15.34 16.35
N PRO A 278 21.00 15.90 17.03
CA PRO A 278 21.49 17.24 16.73
C PRO A 278 21.97 17.39 15.29
N ASP A 279 22.74 16.42 14.77
CA ASP A 279 23.23 16.44 13.41
C ASP A 279 22.12 16.25 12.37
N LEU A 280 21.10 15.46 12.71
CA LEU A 280 19.91 15.33 11.88
C LEU A 280 19.16 16.65 11.78
N PHE A 281 18.95 17.33 12.90
CA PHE A 281 18.19 18.59 12.95
C PHE A 281 18.96 19.76 12.31
N ASP A 282 20.28 19.74 12.34
CA ASP A 282 21.12 20.74 11.66
C ASP A 282 21.01 20.71 10.13
N ARG A 283 20.44 19.63 9.54
CA ARG A 283 20.12 19.58 8.11
C ARG A 283 19.00 20.54 7.71
N VAL A 284 18.19 20.99 8.67
CA VAL A 284 17.15 21.99 8.46
C VAL A 284 17.74 23.37 8.77
N PRO A 285 17.77 24.30 7.81
CA PRO A 285 18.37 25.62 8.00
C PRO A 285 17.77 26.37 9.20
N ASP A 286 18.64 26.96 10.00
CA ASP A 286 18.28 27.76 11.18
C ASP A 286 17.47 27.04 12.28
N ALA A 287 17.45 25.70 12.29
CA ALA A 287 16.68 24.92 13.25
C ALA A 287 16.97 25.29 14.71
N ARG A 288 18.23 25.70 15.03
CA ARG A 288 18.64 26.14 16.38
C ARG A 288 18.05 27.49 16.80
N LYS A 289 17.61 28.30 15.85
CA LYS A 289 17.12 29.68 16.10
C LYS A 289 15.61 29.72 16.34
N TRP A 290 14.85 28.76 15.80
CA TRP A 290 13.40 28.78 15.81
C TRP A 290 12.81 27.91 16.92
N PHE A 291 11.54 28.15 17.26
CA PHE A 291 10.80 27.29 18.18
C PHE A 291 10.50 25.95 17.51
N ILE A 292 10.80 24.88 18.24
CA ILE A 292 10.48 23.51 17.85
C ILE A 292 9.43 22.97 18.82
N THR A 293 8.31 22.49 18.30
CA THR A 293 7.32 21.74 19.08
C THR A 293 7.53 20.26 18.79
N ALA A 294 7.93 19.50 19.79
CA ALA A 294 8.27 18.08 19.63
C ALA A 294 7.25 17.17 20.32
N ASP A 295 7.12 15.94 19.80
CA ASP A 295 6.31 14.94 20.46
C ASP A 295 6.66 14.80 21.95
N SER A 296 5.65 14.83 22.80
CA SER A 296 5.81 14.78 24.28
C SER A 296 6.01 13.37 24.84
N ALA A 297 5.99 12.33 24.00
CA ALA A 297 6.13 10.94 24.46
C ALA A 297 7.54 10.64 25.02
N ARG A 298 8.55 11.45 24.64
CA ARG A 298 9.94 11.29 25.08
C ARG A 298 10.53 12.57 25.69
N PRO A 299 10.17 12.92 26.91
CA PRO A 299 10.65 14.14 27.57
C PRO A 299 12.18 14.13 27.78
N GLU A 300 12.79 12.96 27.91
CA GLU A 300 14.24 12.80 28.01
C GLU A 300 14.95 13.23 26.72
N THR A 301 14.39 12.93 25.54
CA THR A 301 14.92 13.35 24.25
C THR A 301 14.83 14.87 24.10
N ILE A 302 13.71 15.48 24.52
CA ILE A 302 13.56 16.94 24.52
C ILE A 302 14.60 17.60 25.43
N SER A 303 14.83 17.05 26.63
CA SER A 303 15.85 17.53 27.58
C SER A 303 17.26 17.40 26.99
N TYR A 304 17.55 16.27 26.33
CA TYR A 304 18.82 16.05 25.65
C TYR A 304 19.07 17.11 24.58
N MET A 305 18.10 17.32 23.69
CA MET A 305 18.21 18.32 22.61
C MET A 305 18.41 19.75 23.14
N ARG A 306 17.74 20.13 24.22
CA ARG A 306 17.96 21.44 24.85
C ARG A 306 19.42 21.63 25.26
N ASN A 307 20.03 20.62 25.82
CA ASN A 307 21.42 20.66 26.29
C ASN A 307 22.43 20.56 25.12
N HIS A 308 21.97 20.17 23.93
CA HIS A 308 22.80 20.03 22.72
C HIS A 308 22.52 21.09 21.65
N GLY A 309 22.11 22.30 22.07
CA GLY A 309 22.05 23.47 21.19
C GLY A 309 20.66 23.80 20.64
N TYR A 310 19.61 23.20 21.18
CA TYR A 310 18.21 23.47 20.79
C TYR A 310 17.40 24.05 21.98
N PRO A 311 17.76 25.24 22.53
CA PRO A 311 17.15 25.76 23.75
C PRO A 311 15.67 26.09 23.61
N ARG A 312 15.16 26.23 22.36
CA ARG A 312 13.78 26.60 22.05
C ARG A 312 12.88 25.40 21.72
N ILE A 313 13.32 24.16 22.02
CA ILE A 313 12.50 22.96 21.85
C ILE A 313 11.56 22.77 23.05
N ASN A 314 10.28 22.56 22.77
CA ASN A 314 9.24 22.34 23.75
C ASN A 314 8.38 21.13 23.39
N SER A 315 7.77 20.52 24.43
CA SER A 315 6.84 19.41 24.23
C SER A 315 5.50 19.88 23.67
N ALA A 316 4.95 19.12 22.75
CA ALA A 316 3.57 19.26 22.28
C ALA A 316 2.58 18.96 23.43
N ILE A 317 1.43 19.62 23.41
CA ILE A 317 0.36 19.37 24.36
C ILE A 317 -0.62 18.37 23.75
N LYS A 318 -0.58 17.15 24.29
CA LYS A 318 -1.49 16.08 23.89
C LYS A 318 -2.77 16.16 24.71
N GLY A 319 -3.92 16.16 24.03
CA GLY A 319 -5.26 16.09 24.64
C GLY A 319 -6.14 15.11 23.86
N ALA A 320 -7.29 14.79 24.41
CA ALA A 320 -8.29 14.03 23.67
C ALA A 320 -8.60 14.73 22.34
N LYS A 321 -8.63 13.98 21.23
CA LYS A 321 -8.84 14.48 19.87
C LYS A 321 -7.77 15.43 19.31
N SER A 322 -6.59 15.53 19.93
CA SER A 322 -5.52 16.43 19.49
C SER A 322 -5.00 16.08 18.08
N VAL A 323 -5.09 14.82 17.66
CA VAL A 323 -4.71 14.36 16.33
C VAL A 323 -5.73 14.86 15.32
N GLU A 324 -7.00 14.55 15.51
CA GLU A 324 -8.10 14.93 14.61
C GLU A 324 -8.19 16.45 14.47
N GLU A 325 -8.11 17.20 15.58
CA GLU A 325 -8.11 18.67 15.55
C GLU A 325 -6.88 19.24 14.82
N GLY A 326 -5.72 18.60 14.95
CA GLY A 326 -4.51 18.99 14.24
C GLY A 326 -4.62 18.74 12.75
N ILE A 327 -5.16 17.59 12.35
CA ILE A 327 -5.41 17.25 10.95
C ILE A 327 -6.42 18.23 10.32
N GLU A 328 -7.55 18.49 10.98
CA GLU A 328 -8.54 19.46 10.48
C GLU A 328 -7.96 20.89 10.37
N PHE A 329 -7.05 21.26 11.28
CA PHE A 329 -6.34 22.52 11.17
C PHE A 329 -5.44 22.57 9.92
N LEU A 330 -4.66 21.52 9.64
CA LEU A 330 -3.85 21.44 8.42
C LEU A 330 -4.72 21.45 7.15
N LYS A 331 -5.86 20.78 7.17
CA LYS A 331 -6.82 20.80 6.06
C LYS A 331 -7.44 22.18 5.77
N SER A 332 -7.33 23.12 6.71
CA SER A 332 -7.80 24.50 6.51
C SER A 332 -6.87 25.38 5.68
N PHE A 333 -5.69 24.87 5.28
CA PHE A 333 -4.72 25.54 4.44
C PHE A 333 -4.63 24.91 3.05
N ASP A 334 -4.14 25.69 2.09
CA ASP A 334 -3.55 25.16 0.86
C ASP A 334 -2.07 24.85 1.17
N ILE A 335 -1.71 23.57 1.24
CA ILE A 335 -0.36 23.15 1.63
C ILE A 335 0.54 23.13 0.39
N ILE A 336 1.58 23.93 0.41
CA ILE A 336 2.58 24.00 -0.65
C ILE A 336 3.85 23.31 -0.17
N VAL A 337 4.22 22.21 -0.83
CA VAL A 337 5.35 21.38 -0.42
C VAL A 337 6.47 21.56 -1.43
N HIS A 338 7.65 21.92 -0.94
CA HIS A 338 8.82 22.00 -1.80
C HIS A 338 9.27 20.60 -2.25
N PRO A 339 9.68 20.38 -3.51
CA PRO A 339 10.08 19.05 -4.04
C PRO A 339 11.15 18.32 -3.21
N ARG A 340 11.96 19.04 -2.43
CA ARG A 340 12.97 18.42 -1.54
C ARG A 340 12.38 17.70 -0.33
N CYS A 341 11.12 17.96 0.04
CA CYS A 341 10.41 17.31 1.15
C CYS A 341 9.75 16.02 0.67
N VAL A 342 10.58 15.06 0.26
CA VAL A 342 10.12 13.82 -0.41
C VAL A 342 9.27 12.93 0.48
N HIS A 343 9.60 12.85 1.78
CA HIS A 343 8.86 12.01 2.71
C HIS A 343 7.48 12.60 3.05
N LEU A 344 7.38 13.94 3.19
CA LEU A 344 6.08 14.59 3.35
C LEU A 344 5.19 14.40 2.12
N ILE A 345 5.77 14.50 0.91
CA ILE A 345 5.06 14.24 -0.36
C ILE A 345 4.50 12.81 -0.36
N ASP A 346 5.32 11.83 0.02
CA ASP A 346 4.89 10.43 0.11
C ASP A 346 3.78 10.24 1.15
N GLU A 347 3.93 10.80 2.35
CA GLU A 347 2.93 10.67 3.40
C GLU A 347 1.61 11.37 3.05
N LEU A 348 1.62 12.59 2.53
CA LEU A 348 0.40 13.29 2.05
C LEU A 348 -0.29 12.52 0.93
N SER A 349 0.47 11.79 0.13
CA SER A 349 -0.03 10.94 -0.94
C SER A 349 -0.67 9.65 -0.42
N LEU A 350 -0.24 9.13 0.73
CA LEU A 350 -0.58 7.80 1.24
C LEU A 350 -1.47 7.84 2.49
N TYR A 351 -1.39 8.92 3.29
CA TYR A 351 -2.13 9.02 4.55
C TYR A 351 -3.63 9.02 4.32
N SER A 352 -4.30 8.05 4.91
CA SER A 352 -5.69 7.74 4.60
C SER A 352 -6.50 7.37 5.84
N PHE A 353 -7.80 7.44 5.70
CA PHE A 353 -8.74 6.82 6.63
C PHE A 353 -8.73 5.31 6.42
N LYS A 354 -9.00 4.56 7.50
CA LYS A 354 -9.14 3.10 7.43
C LYS A 354 -10.29 2.73 6.49
N THR A 355 -10.06 1.68 5.72
CA THR A 355 -11.08 1.07 4.87
C THR A 355 -11.44 -0.30 5.46
N ASP A 356 -12.72 -0.55 5.69
CA ASP A 356 -13.19 -1.86 6.09
C ASP A 356 -12.88 -2.88 4.99
N LYS A 357 -12.10 -3.90 5.31
CA LYS A 357 -11.61 -4.89 4.33
C LYS A 357 -12.72 -5.77 3.72
N MET A 358 -13.89 -5.86 4.36
CA MET A 358 -15.00 -6.69 3.89
C MET A 358 -15.98 -5.92 3.03
N THR A 359 -16.23 -4.65 3.38
CA THR A 359 -17.25 -3.81 2.74
C THR A 359 -16.66 -2.77 1.80
N ASN A 360 -15.33 -2.53 1.83
CA ASN A 360 -14.63 -1.42 1.17
C ASN A 360 -15.17 -0.03 1.54
N VAL A 361 -15.86 0.08 2.66
CA VAL A 361 -16.38 1.36 3.17
C VAL A 361 -15.28 2.08 3.95
N ILE A 362 -15.09 3.37 3.66
CA ILE A 362 -14.16 4.22 4.40
C ILE A 362 -14.74 4.48 5.79
N VAL A 363 -13.99 4.12 6.82
CA VAL A 363 -14.33 4.36 8.21
C VAL A 363 -13.65 5.66 8.66
N PRO A 364 -14.29 6.58 9.39
CA PRO A 364 -13.70 7.85 9.80
C PRO A 364 -12.68 7.66 10.95
N VAL A 365 -11.75 6.74 10.77
CA VAL A 365 -10.64 6.43 11.68
C VAL A 365 -9.37 6.51 10.86
N LEU A 366 -8.41 7.31 11.31
CA LEU A 366 -7.12 7.48 10.65
C LEU A 366 -6.31 6.17 10.69
N GLU A 367 -5.58 5.87 9.62
CA GLU A 367 -4.59 4.81 9.65
C GLU A 367 -3.38 5.24 10.47
N ASP A 368 -2.77 4.29 11.20
CA ASP A 368 -1.55 4.51 11.98
C ASP A 368 -0.32 4.11 11.14
N LYS A 369 -0.22 4.71 9.95
CA LYS A 369 0.87 4.51 8.98
C LYS A 369 1.06 5.78 8.16
N HIS A 370 2.29 6.02 7.72
CA HIS A 370 2.62 7.17 6.87
C HIS A 370 2.21 8.52 7.48
N ASN A 371 2.51 8.71 8.76
CA ASN A 371 2.04 9.86 9.53
C ASN A 371 3.14 10.59 10.32
N HIS A 372 4.39 10.16 10.28
CA HIS A 372 5.47 10.73 11.10
C HIS A 372 5.81 12.17 10.70
N VAL A 373 5.92 12.44 9.40
CA VAL A 373 6.19 13.79 8.89
C VAL A 373 4.96 14.67 9.03
N ILE A 374 3.77 14.10 8.81
CA ILE A 374 2.48 14.77 9.05
C ILE A 374 2.31 15.13 10.52
N ASP A 375 2.68 14.24 11.44
CA ASP A 375 2.61 14.52 12.88
C ASP A 375 3.62 15.60 13.29
N SER A 376 4.83 15.56 12.72
CA SER A 376 5.79 16.67 12.88
C SER A 376 5.21 18.00 12.39
N LEU A 377 4.58 18.04 11.23
CA LEU A 377 3.92 19.23 10.67
C LEU A 377 2.76 19.71 11.57
N ARG A 378 1.99 18.77 12.10
CA ARG A 378 0.90 19.04 13.05
C ARG A 378 1.42 19.67 14.35
N TYR A 379 2.56 19.20 14.88
CA TYR A 379 3.23 19.80 16.03
C TYR A 379 3.78 21.19 15.70
N ALA A 380 4.40 21.41 14.56
CA ALA A 380 4.85 22.73 14.11
C ALA A 380 3.71 23.77 14.13
N CYS A 381 2.51 23.35 13.77
CA CYS A 381 1.33 24.21 13.68
C CYS A 381 0.53 24.34 14.98
N GLU A 382 0.90 23.66 16.07
CA GLU A 382 0.13 23.64 17.33
C GLU A 382 -0.14 25.02 17.91
N ALA A 383 0.88 25.89 17.97
CA ALA A 383 0.74 27.24 18.51
C ALA A 383 -0.21 28.11 17.66
N ALA A 384 -0.16 27.98 16.32
CA ALA A 384 -1.04 28.71 15.42
C ALA A 384 -2.51 28.27 15.57
N ARG A 385 -2.75 26.98 15.77
CA ARG A 385 -4.08 26.41 16.04
C ARG A 385 -4.69 27.00 17.33
N LYS A 386 -3.90 27.12 18.39
CA LYS A 386 -4.37 27.68 19.67
C LYS A 386 -4.77 29.15 19.56
N VAL A 387 -3.99 29.94 18.83
CA VAL A 387 -4.30 31.37 18.61
C VAL A 387 -5.62 31.52 17.83
N LYS A 388 -5.81 30.73 16.79
CA LYS A 388 -7.07 30.75 16.00
C LYS A 388 -8.26 30.37 16.86
N LYS A 389 -8.15 29.33 17.67
CA LYS A 389 -9.23 28.86 18.57
C LYS A 389 -9.59 29.93 19.62
N GLN A 390 -8.60 30.64 20.19
CA GLN A 390 -8.84 31.74 21.12
C GLN A 390 -9.53 32.95 20.45
N ALA A 391 -9.17 33.29 19.21
CA ALA A 391 -9.79 34.37 18.46
C ALA A 391 -11.26 34.04 18.14
N GLU A 392 -11.60 32.82 17.81
CA GLU A 392 -12.97 32.37 17.58
C GLU A 392 -13.84 32.46 18.85
N TYR A 393 -13.31 32.11 20.02
CA TYR A 393 -14.00 32.24 21.30
C TYR A 393 -14.18 33.71 21.75
N SER A 394 -13.28 34.62 21.38
CA SER A 394 -13.36 36.04 21.75
C SER A 394 -14.39 36.83 20.91
N THR A 395 -14.78 36.35 19.77
CA THR A 395 -15.78 36.97 18.89
C THR A 395 -17.23 36.56 19.22
N ASP A 396 -17.43 35.53 20.05
CA ASP A 396 -18.76 34.99 20.38
C ASP A 396 -19.31 35.48 21.73
N THR A 397 -18.77 36.55 22.30
CA THR A 397 -19.32 37.19 23.48
C THR A 397 -20.31 38.31 23.14
N SER A 398 -21.47 37.90 22.55
CA SER A 398 -22.69 38.71 22.66
C SER A 398 -23.26 38.50 24.06
N PRO A 399 -23.53 39.59 24.85
CA PRO A 399 -24.12 39.44 26.17
C PRO A 399 -25.54 38.88 26.05
N PRO A 400 -26.00 38.01 26.95
CA PRO A 400 -27.34 37.50 26.94
C PRO A 400 -28.33 38.65 27.04
N ALA A 401 -29.27 38.70 26.10
CA ALA A 401 -30.40 39.69 26.17
C ALA A 401 -31.25 39.33 27.38
N TRP A 402 -31.16 40.17 28.41
CA TRP A 402 -32.10 40.14 29.53
C TRP A 402 -33.42 40.79 29.06
N HIS A 403 -34.45 39.97 28.84
CA HIS A 403 -35.79 40.45 28.75
C HIS A 403 -36.34 40.65 30.17
N PHE A 404 -36.63 41.91 30.49
CA PHE A 404 -37.51 42.30 31.63
C PHE A 404 -38.99 42.12 31.22
#